data_20dd11a64decae8ad7aba93125d3a1cf
#
_entry.id   20dd11a64decae8ad7aba93125d3a1cf
#
_cell.length_a   1.000
_cell.length_b   1.000
_cell.length_c   1.000
_cell.angle_alpha   90.00
_cell.angle_beta   90.00
_cell.angle_gamma   90.00
#
_symmetry.space_group_name_H-M   'P 1'
#
loop_
_entity.id
_entity.type
_entity.pdbx_description
1 polymer ?
#
loop_
_entity_poly.entity_id
_entity_poly.type
_entity_poly.pdbx_seq_one_letter_code
_entity_poly.pdbx_strand_id
1 'polypeptide(L)'
;MSHALDQLRQRSKQRNARIVLPETSDPRVQAARAQIDRDGLGQVIWVEDPSADPRFDEIAAHVLARRQHKGVTAEQARELAALPLIFGAGLVATGHADCGVSGAAHATPEVIRAGLICLGTAPSIPLVSSMFLLVRGDEVLSFADCGVIPDPD
;
A
#
# COMPACT_ATOMS: atom_id res chain seq x y z
N MET A 1 21.18 -16.59 -8.08
CA MET A 1 20.07 -15.62 -7.91
C MET A 1 20.00 -14.79 -9.19
N SER A 2 18.86 -14.27 -9.57
CA SER A 2 18.74 -13.46 -10.79
C SER A 2 19.40 -12.09 -10.60
N HIS A 3 20.20 -11.65 -11.55
CA HIS A 3 20.85 -10.34 -11.56
C HIS A 3 19.83 -9.19 -11.39
N ALA A 4 18.64 -9.31 -12.01
CA ALA A 4 17.55 -8.33 -11.87
C ALA A 4 17.03 -8.22 -10.43
N LEU A 5 16.82 -9.34 -9.74
CA LEU A 5 16.37 -9.33 -8.34
C LEU A 5 17.44 -8.75 -7.40
N ASP A 6 18.71 -9.04 -7.66
CA ASP A 6 19.80 -8.50 -6.86
C ASP A 6 19.93 -6.99 -7.06
N GLN A 7 19.76 -6.48 -8.29
CA GLN A 7 19.68 -5.04 -8.56
C GLN A 7 18.48 -4.37 -7.85
N LEU A 8 17.31 -4.99 -7.87
CA LEU A 8 16.13 -4.46 -7.16
C LEU A 8 16.38 -4.37 -5.66
N ARG A 9 16.97 -5.40 -5.06
CA ARG A 9 17.35 -5.40 -3.64
C ARG A 9 18.36 -4.31 -3.30
N GLN A 10 19.38 -4.13 -4.13
CA GLN A 10 20.37 -3.06 -3.93
C GLN A 10 19.75 -1.67 -4.00
N ARG A 11 18.87 -1.42 -4.99
CA ARG A 11 18.14 -0.16 -5.11
C ARG A 11 17.22 0.08 -3.91
N SER A 12 16.55 -0.96 -3.42
CA SER A 12 15.70 -0.89 -2.23
C SER A 12 16.50 -0.45 -1.00
N LYS A 13 17.66 -1.07 -0.76
CA LYS A 13 18.58 -0.70 0.33
C LYS A 13 19.03 0.77 0.24
N GLN A 14 19.40 1.21 -0.95
CA GLN A 14 19.84 2.60 -1.18
C GLN A 14 18.73 3.60 -0.93
N ARG A 15 17.50 3.26 -1.34
CA ARG A 15 16.34 4.13 -1.17
C ARG A 15 15.86 4.18 0.28
N ASN A 16 16.03 3.09 1.02
CA ASN A 16 15.64 2.94 2.43
C ASN A 16 14.21 3.48 2.70
N ALA A 17 13.25 3.12 1.82
CA ALA A 17 11.90 3.63 1.86
C ALA A 17 11.16 3.21 3.13
N ARG A 18 10.24 4.06 3.59
CA ARG A 18 9.29 3.75 4.67
C ARG A 18 8.13 2.96 4.08
N ILE A 19 7.98 1.71 4.51
CA ILE A 19 7.04 0.73 3.95
C ILE A 19 5.99 0.42 5.01
N VAL A 20 4.72 0.70 4.76
CA VAL A 20 3.64 0.27 5.66
C VAL A 20 3.13 -1.11 5.25
N LEU A 21 3.01 -2.01 6.24
CA LEU A 21 2.44 -3.36 6.12
C LEU A 21 1.19 -3.43 7.02
N PRO A 22 -0.01 -3.15 6.49
CA PRO A 22 -1.20 -2.97 7.33
C PRO A 22 -1.80 -4.26 7.87
N GLU A 23 -1.49 -5.41 7.28
CA GLU A 23 -2.07 -6.72 7.65
C GLU A 23 -1.23 -7.43 8.72
N THR A 24 -1.03 -6.77 9.85
CA THR A 24 -0.07 -7.15 10.90
C THR A 24 -0.36 -8.48 11.58
N SER A 25 -1.60 -8.95 11.56
CA SER A 25 -2.01 -10.25 12.11
C SER A 25 -1.70 -11.44 11.20
N ASP A 26 -1.39 -11.22 9.91
CA ASP A 26 -1.10 -12.31 8.97
C ASP A 26 0.35 -12.79 9.14
N PRO A 27 0.58 -14.11 9.37
CA PRO A 27 1.92 -14.66 9.60
C PRO A 27 2.86 -14.48 8.41
N ARG A 28 2.35 -14.39 7.18
CA ARG A 28 3.17 -14.13 5.98
C ARG A 28 3.70 -12.70 5.99
N VAL A 29 2.90 -11.75 6.46
CA VAL A 29 3.29 -10.33 6.58
C VAL A 29 4.30 -10.16 7.72
N GLN A 30 4.12 -10.87 8.84
CA GLN A 30 5.11 -10.91 9.94
C GLN A 30 6.45 -11.47 9.46
N ALA A 31 6.44 -12.57 8.68
CA ALA A 31 7.65 -13.14 8.10
C ALA A 31 8.32 -12.18 7.09
N ALA A 32 7.52 -11.48 6.27
CA ALA A 32 8.01 -10.48 5.34
C ALA A 32 8.67 -9.29 6.05
N ARG A 33 8.06 -8.79 7.14
CA ARG A 33 8.67 -7.76 8.00
C ARG A 33 10.04 -8.20 8.50
N ALA A 34 10.13 -9.39 9.10
CA ALA A 34 11.39 -9.92 9.61
C ALA A 34 12.47 -10.06 8.51
N GLN A 35 12.07 -10.36 7.28
CA GLN A 35 12.98 -10.43 6.14
C GLN A 35 13.44 -9.04 5.70
N ILE A 36 12.52 -8.06 5.59
CA ILE A 36 12.84 -6.66 5.24
C ILE A 36 13.86 -6.10 6.23
N ASP A 37 13.62 -6.29 7.54
CA ASP A 37 14.48 -5.80 8.61
C ASP A 37 15.88 -6.46 8.54
N ARG A 38 15.93 -7.80 8.41
CA ARG A 38 17.19 -8.56 8.31
C ARG A 38 18.02 -8.18 7.10
N ASP A 39 17.37 -7.99 5.96
CA ASP A 39 18.03 -7.73 4.69
C ASP A 39 18.28 -6.22 4.46
N GLY A 40 17.76 -5.35 5.33
CA GLY A 40 17.90 -3.90 5.23
C GLY A 40 17.25 -3.32 3.98
N LEU A 41 16.06 -3.81 3.59
CA LEU A 41 15.40 -3.42 2.34
C LEU A 41 14.60 -2.13 2.47
N GLY A 42 14.35 -1.64 3.69
CA GLY A 42 13.58 -0.43 3.97
C GLY A 42 13.26 -0.32 5.46
N GLN A 43 12.48 0.68 5.83
CA GLN A 43 12.00 0.92 7.19
C GLN A 43 10.53 0.51 7.29
N VAL A 44 10.22 -0.54 8.05
CA VAL A 44 8.83 -0.99 8.18
C VAL A 44 8.07 -0.12 9.17
N ILE A 45 6.95 0.46 8.72
CA ILE A 45 5.96 1.09 9.59
C ILE A 45 4.96 0.01 9.99
N TRP A 46 4.90 -0.25 11.29
CA TRP A 46 4.10 -1.32 11.88
C TRP A 46 3.10 -0.76 12.85
N VAL A 47 1.80 -0.88 12.53
CA VAL A 47 0.70 -0.39 13.35
C VAL A 47 -0.30 -1.52 13.56
N GLU A 48 -0.40 -2.01 14.79
CA GLU A 48 -1.31 -3.10 15.16
C GLU A 48 -2.73 -2.59 15.42
N ASP A 49 -2.84 -1.41 16.03
CA ASP A 49 -4.10 -0.73 16.28
C ASP A 49 -4.06 0.69 15.69
N PRO A 50 -4.69 0.91 14.54
CA PRO A 50 -4.81 2.23 13.95
C PRO A 50 -5.41 3.28 14.87
N SER A 51 -6.41 2.91 15.69
CA SER A 51 -7.13 3.85 16.56
C SER A 51 -6.28 4.37 17.72
N ALA A 52 -5.25 3.63 18.12
CA ALA A 52 -4.30 4.02 19.16
C ALA A 52 -3.06 4.77 18.60
N ASP A 53 -2.90 4.84 17.27
CA ASP A 53 -1.76 5.51 16.65
C ASP A 53 -1.89 7.04 16.75
N PRO A 54 -0.83 7.78 17.11
CA PRO A 54 -0.87 9.23 17.26
C PRO A 54 -1.24 9.99 15.97
N ARG A 55 -1.12 9.37 14.81
CA ARG A 55 -1.50 9.93 13.49
C ARG A 55 -2.96 9.66 13.13
N PHE A 56 -3.73 8.98 13.97
CA PHE A 56 -5.10 8.57 13.68
C PHE A 56 -6.01 9.73 13.31
N ASP A 57 -5.98 10.81 14.08
CA ASP A 57 -6.85 11.98 13.84
C ASP A 57 -6.51 12.68 12.52
N GLU A 58 -5.24 12.75 12.16
CA GLU A 58 -4.79 13.29 10.88
C GLU A 58 -5.31 12.42 9.71
N ILE A 59 -5.20 11.10 9.82
CA ILE A 59 -5.68 10.17 8.79
C ILE A 59 -7.21 10.26 8.66
N ALA A 60 -7.95 10.32 9.78
CA ALA A 60 -9.40 10.48 9.77
C ALA A 60 -9.84 11.80 9.11
N ALA A 61 -9.14 12.90 9.41
CA ALA A 61 -9.38 14.19 8.77
C ALA A 61 -9.08 14.16 7.27
N HIS A 62 -8.01 13.47 6.85
CA HIS A 62 -7.68 13.26 5.44
C HIS A 62 -8.79 12.47 4.72
N VAL A 63 -9.28 11.36 5.30
CA VAL A 63 -10.38 10.57 4.75
C VAL A 63 -11.64 11.42 4.61
N LEU A 64 -11.99 12.22 5.63
CA LEU A 64 -13.13 13.14 5.60
C LEU A 64 -13.00 14.13 4.44
N ALA A 65 -11.88 14.83 4.34
CA ALA A 65 -11.64 15.83 3.29
C ALA A 65 -11.79 15.23 1.89
N ARG A 66 -11.35 13.99 1.71
CA ARG A 66 -11.45 13.27 0.44
C ARG A 66 -12.85 12.75 0.13
N ARG A 67 -13.70 12.51 1.13
CA ARG A 67 -14.98 11.77 0.97
C ARG A 67 -16.22 12.54 1.36
N GLN A 68 -16.10 13.72 2.00
CA GLN A 68 -17.26 14.53 2.38
C GLN A 68 -18.18 14.88 1.20
N HIS A 69 -17.61 15.07 0.00
CA HIS A 69 -18.40 15.32 -1.23
C HIS A 69 -19.28 14.12 -1.65
N LYS A 70 -19.04 12.93 -1.08
CA LYS A 70 -19.84 11.70 -1.25
C LYS A 70 -20.74 11.43 -0.04
N GLY A 71 -20.91 12.40 0.85
CA GLY A 71 -21.79 12.30 2.01
C GLY A 71 -21.17 11.60 3.23
N VAL A 72 -19.87 11.35 3.24
CA VAL A 72 -19.18 10.75 4.41
C VAL A 72 -19.12 11.77 5.55
N THR A 73 -19.62 11.37 6.73
CA THR A 73 -19.57 12.20 7.96
C THR A 73 -18.22 12.06 8.66
N ALA A 74 -17.94 12.95 9.62
CA ALA A 74 -16.73 12.88 10.43
C ALA A 74 -16.62 11.55 11.22
N GLU A 75 -17.75 11.07 11.74
CA GLU A 75 -17.82 9.79 12.46
C GLU A 75 -17.47 8.62 11.52
N GLN A 76 -18.11 8.56 10.36
CA GLN A 76 -17.82 7.54 9.34
C GLN A 76 -16.36 7.60 8.83
N ALA A 77 -15.78 8.79 8.73
CA ALA A 77 -14.38 8.95 8.37
C ALA A 77 -13.43 8.36 9.42
N ARG A 78 -13.76 8.50 10.71
CA ARG A 78 -13.01 7.87 11.81
C ARG A 78 -13.16 6.34 11.79
N GLU A 79 -14.37 5.83 11.56
CA GLU A 79 -14.61 4.38 11.39
C GLU A 79 -13.79 3.81 10.23
N LEU A 80 -13.77 4.51 9.10
CA LEU A 80 -12.96 4.11 7.95
C LEU A 80 -11.46 4.14 8.28
N ALA A 81 -10.98 5.19 8.94
CA ALA A 81 -9.58 5.33 9.31
C ALA A 81 -9.11 4.25 10.30
N ALA A 82 -10.01 3.66 11.08
CA ALA A 82 -9.71 2.54 11.98
C ALA A 82 -9.44 1.22 11.23
N LEU A 83 -9.81 1.11 9.96
CA LEU A 83 -9.54 -0.08 9.15
C LEU A 83 -8.06 -0.11 8.73
N PRO A 84 -7.33 -1.22 8.96
CA PRO A 84 -5.88 -1.29 8.69
C PRO A 84 -5.48 -0.90 7.28
N LEU A 85 -6.22 -1.34 6.24
CA LEU A 85 -5.93 -0.98 4.84
C LEU A 85 -6.08 0.52 4.59
N ILE A 86 -7.15 1.13 5.13
CA ILE A 86 -7.43 2.57 4.98
C ILE A 86 -6.37 3.37 5.72
N PHE A 87 -6.04 2.96 6.95
CA PHE A 87 -4.99 3.60 7.74
C PHE A 87 -3.64 3.56 7.02
N GLY A 88 -3.25 2.38 6.53
CA GLY A 88 -2.02 2.21 5.76
C GLY A 88 -1.97 3.08 4.50
N ALA A 89 -3.06 3.12 3.71
CA ALA A 89 -3.16 4.00 2.55
C ALA A 89 -3.15 5.48 2.94
N GLY A 90 -3.75 5.82 4.09
CA GLY A 90 -3.72 7.16 4.68
C GLY A 90 -2.31 7.60 5.06
N LEU A 91 -1.52 6.73 5.69
CA LEU A 91 -0.10 7.00 6.00
C LEU A 91 0.72 7.34 4.76
N VAL A 92 0.45 6.66 3.63
CA VAL A 92 1.10 6.99 2.35
C VAL A 92 0.61 8.33 1.83
N ALA A 93 -0.70 8.58 1.87
CA ALA A 93 -1.32 9.81 1.36
C ALA A 93 -0.88 11.07 2.12
N THR A 94 -0.62 10.95 3.42
CA THR A 94 -0.17 12.06 4.29
C THR A 94 1.35 12.14 4.41
N GLY A 95 2.09 11.31 3.68
CA GLY A 95 3.56 11.37 3.63
C GLY A 95 4.28 10.75 4.82
N HIS A 96 3.59 10.00 5.68
CA HIS A 96 4.19 9.24 6.78
C HIS A 96 4.84 7.93 6.30
N ALA A 97 4.40 7.39 5.17
CA ALA A 97 5.01 6.27 4.47
C ALA A 97 5.31 6.63 3.02
N ASP A 98 6.27 5.96 2.40
CA ASP A 98 6.62 6.15 0.99
C ASP A 98 5.86 5.17 0.09
N CYS A 99 5.49 4.00 0.63
CA CYS A 99 4.67 3.00 -0.04
C CYS A 99 3.97 2.07 0.96
N GLY A 100 2.98 1.32 0.48
CA GLY A 100 2.29 0.27 1.22
C GLY A 100 2.28 -1.03 0.44
N VAL A 101 2.36 -2.16 1.16
CA VAL A 101 2.21 -3.51 0.60
C VAL A 101 1.13 -4.23 1.39
N SER A 102 0.10 -4.69 0.68
CA SER A 102 -1.08 -5.36 1.25
C SER A 102 -1.67 -6.37 0.27
N GLY A 103 -2.69 -7.11 0.71
CA GLY A 103 -3.35 -8.14 -0.09
C GLY A 103 -2.95 -9.57 0.31
N ALA A 104 -2.33 -9.74 1.46
CA ALA A 104 -2.08 -11.07 2.01
C ALA A 104 -3.35 -11.70 2.63
N ALA A 105 -4.14 -10.88 3.33
CA ALA A 105 -5.37 -11.29 4.01
C ALA A 105 -6.65 -10.71 3.40
N HIS A 106 -6.54 -9.67 2.57
CA HIS A 106 -7.66 -8.99 1.93
C HIS A 106 -7.69 -9.24 0.43
N ALA A 107 -8.90 -9.21 -0.14
CA ALA A 107 -9.09 -9.36 -1.58
C ALA A 107 -8.64 -8.10 -2.34
N THR A 108 -8.22 -8.27 -3.60
CA THR A 108 -7.75 -7.18 -4.47
C THR A 108 -8.70 -5.98 -4.53
N PRO A 109 -10.04 -6.13 -4.63
CA PRO A 109 -10.95 -4.98 -4.62
C PRO A 109 -10.91 -4.15 -3.34
N GLU A 110 -10.66 -4.77 -2.18
CA GLU A 110 -10.57 -4.07 -0.89
C GLU A 110 -9.31 -3.21 -0.84
N VAL A 111 -8.19 -3.75 -1.31
CA VAL A 111 -6.90 -3.04 -1.38
C VAL A 111 -7.01 -1.84 -2.34
N ILE A 112 -7.56 -2.05 -3.54
CA ILE A 112 -7.77 -0.98 -4.52
C ILE A 112 -8.71 0.09 -3.95
N ARG A 113 -9.79 -0.32 -3.28
CA ARG A 113 -10.73 0.61 -2.64
C ARG A 113 -10.03 1.49 -1.59
N ALA A 114 -9.17 0.91 -0.75
CA ALA A 114 -8.39 1.68 0.23
C ALA A 114 -7.49 2.72 -0.44
N GLY A 115 -6.77 2.33 -1.49
CA GLY A 115 -5.98 3.24 -2.32
C GLY A 115 -6.81 4.37 -2.93
N LEU A 116 -7.97 4.06 -3.52
CA LEU A 116 -8.88 5.05 -4.11
C LEU A 116 -9.50 6.00 -3.06
N ILE A 117 -9.72 5.52 -1.84
CA ILE A 117 -10.25 6.36 -0.75
C ILE A 117 -9.21 7.41 -0.33
N CYS A 118 -7.97 7.01 -0.11
CA CYS A 118 -6.95 7.87 0.47
C CYS A 118 -6.09 8.60 -0.58
N LEU A 119 -5.66 7.90 -1.62
CA LEU A 119 -4.76 8.44 -2.65
C LEU A 119 -5.53 8.96 -3.88
N GLY A 120 -6.49 8.17 -4.38
CA GLY A 120 -7.14 8.41 -5.67
C GLY A 120 -6.23 8.05 -6.84
N THR A 121 -6.60 8.49 -8.04
CA THR A 121 -5.79 8.38 -9.25
C THR A 121 -5.02 9.68 -9.51
N ALA A 122 -3.94 9.60 -10.27
CA ALA A 122 -3.21 10.78 -10.69
C ALA A 122 -4.11 11.69 -11.56
N PRO A 123 -3.88 13.03 -11.55
CA PRO A 123 -4.59 13.93 -12.45
C PRO A 123 -4.46 13.46 -13.90
N SER A 124 -5.53 13.50 -14.66
CA SER A 124 -5.63 13.03 -16.05
C SER A 124 -5.55 11.51 -16.28
N ILE A 125 -5.41 10.69 -15.24
CA ILE A 125 -5.44 9.23 -15.35
C ILE A 125 -6.69 8.72 -14.63
N PRO A 126 -7.77 8.37 -15.36
CA PRO A 126 -9.04 7.98 -14.73
C PRO A 126 -9.07 6.54 -14.22
N LEU A 127 -8.10 5.71 -14.64
CA LEU A 127 -8.10 4.28 -14.40
C LEU A 127 -6.92 3.85 -13.54
N VAL A 128 -7.14 2.79 -12.76
CA VAL A 128 -6.08 2.03 -12.07
C VAL A 128 -5.73 0.84 -12.95
N SER A 129 -4.46 0.67 -13.25
CA SER A 129 -3.95 -0.49 -13.98
C SER A 129 -3.01 -1.31 -13.12
N SER A 130 -2.83 -2.57 -13.47
CA SER A 130 -1.95 -3.52 -12.79
C SER A 130 -0.83 -4.01 -13.69
N MET A 131 0.30 -4.39 -13.08
CA MET A 131 1.44 -4.93 -13.80
C MET A 131 2.09 -6.06 -13.02
N PHE A 132 2.44 -7.14 -13.72
CA PHE A 132 3.35 -8.17 -13.22
C PHE A 132 4.74 -8.03 -13.82
N LEU A 133 5.76 -8.23 -12.98
CA LEU A 133 7.12 -8.48 -13.39
C LEU A 133 7.42 -9.96 -13.20
N LEU A 134 7.70 -10.66 -14.29
CA LEU A 134 8.09 -12.07 -14.28
C LEU A 134 9.60 -12.15 -14.50
N VAL A 135 10.31 -12.75 -13.53
CA VAL A 135 11.76 -12.89 -13.57
C VAL A 135 12.12 -14.36 -13.67
N ARG A 136 12.80 -14.74 -14.77
CA ARG A 136 13.30 -16.10 -15.00
C ARG A 136 14.79 -16.05 -15.36
N GLY A 137 15.64 -16.39 -14.40
CA GLY A 137 17.08 -16.16 -14.56
C GLY A 137 17.37 -14.67 -14.73
N ASP A 138 17.95 -14.28 -15.87
CA ASP A 138 18.25 -12.88 -16.21
C ASP A 138 17.21 -12.26 -17.14
N GLU A 139 16.22 -13.02 -17.56
CA GLU A 139 15.10 -12.55 -18.37
C GLU A 139 14.05 -11.89 -17.48
N VAL A 140 13.61 -10.68 -17.85
CA VAL A 140 12.55 -9.93 -17.17
C VAL A 140 11.48 -9.57 -18.17
N LEU A 141 10.26 -10.03 -17.91
CA LEU A 141 9.08 -9.74 -18.71
C LEU A 141 8.10 -8.92 -17.87
N SER A 142 7.43 -7.95 -18.49
CA SER A 142 6.34 -7.20 -17.87
C SER A 142 5.03 -7.47 -18.62
N PHE A 143 3.96 -7.67 -17.84
CA PHE A 143 2.61 -7.83 -18.34
C PHE A 143 1.70 -6.79 -17.68
N ALA A 144 0.92 -6.06 -18.49
CA ALA A 144 -0.08 -5.08 -18.07
C ALA A 144 -1.22 -5.03 -19.11
N ASP A 145 -2.48 -4.85 -18.74
CA ASP A 145 -3.03 -5.01 -17.40
C ASP A 145 -3.15 -6.48 -17.02
N CYS A 146 -3.07 -6.80 -15.72
CA CYS A 146 -3.06 -8.20 -15.26
C CYS A 146 -4.28 -8.60 -14.44
N GLY A 147 -5.26 -7.70 -14.20
CA GLY A 147 -6.41 -8.11 -13.41
C GLY A 147 -7.25 -6.99 -12.82
N VAL A 148 -7.13 -5.77 -13.33
CA VAL A 148 -7.96 -4.63 -12.88
C VAL A 148 -8.91 -4.19 -13.99
N ILE A 149 -8.42 -4.11 -15.23
CA ILE A 149 -9.20 -3.68 -16.39
C ILE A 149 -9.45 -4.88 -17.28
N PRO A 150 -10.74 -5.27 -17.51
CA PRO A 150 -11.06 -6.45 -18.33
C PRO A 150 -10.66 -6.30 -19.80
N ASP A 151 -10.68 -5.08 -20.33
CA ASP A 151 -10.37 -4.77 -21.73
C ASP A 151 -9.50 -3.49 -21.75
N PRO A 152 -8.18 -3.63 -21.55
CA PRO A 152 -7.26 -2.49 -21.55
C PRO A 152 -7.01 -2.02 -22.98
N ASP A 153 -7.21 -0.74 -23.26
CA ASP A 153 -6.90 -0.06 -24.51
C ASP A 153 -5.39 0.05 -24.76
#